data_e7d51fc811c605e2596b68b4d3cedba2
#
_entry.id   e7d51fc811c605e2596b68b4d3cedba2
#
_cell.length_a   1.000
_cell.length_b   1.000
_cell.length_c   1.000
_cell.angle_alpha   90.00
_cell.angle_beta   90.00
_cell.angle_gamma   90.00
#
_symmetry.space_group_name_H-M   'P 1'
#
loop_
_entity.id
_entity.type
_entity.pdbx_description
1 polymer ?
#
loop_
_entity_poly.entity_id
_entity_poly.type
_entity_poly.pdbx_seq_one_letter_code
_entity_poly.pdbx_strand_id
1 'polypeptide(L)'
;MSSQLKTVGFIGIGKLGLACAEVMSQSYAVTGYDIYPRTSDKIAISDTLEGAVKGKDVIFVAVQTPHDPIYDGSQPITHLPNKDFDYTIVNQVLADINQYVTQDQLVVLISTVLPGTTRRELRKHITNARFIYNPYLIAMGSVEWDMVNPEMIIIGTEDGSLTGDAKLLKDFYAPLMENDPRYAIGTWDEAEAIKIFYNTFISTKVGLVNMIQDVAMKSGNINVDVVTDALSNATMRIISSKYLTAGMGDAGPCHPRDNIALRWLAENLDLGYDIFDTVMHAREKQAENLAVYLTDLADEHNLPIVIHGKAYKPDVDYLDGSYSLLIGHYLEELKVKFSYSDPLTGDIVEDGKDAVVLLAHNRQITYGYTGELPEQQLYFTPGTNSIILDPWRRFESLNYQVIHYGNTRGQY
;
A
#
# COMPACT_ATOMS: atom_id res chain seq x y z
N MET A 1 18.93 -23.43 -19.62
CA MET A 1 19.33 -22.22 -20.37
C MET A 1 18.28 -21.17 -20.10
N SER A 2 18.60 -20.05 -19.46
CA SER A 2 17.67 -18.94 -19.28
C SER A 2 17.34 -18.40 -20.67
N SER A 3 16.10 -18.53 -21.16
CA SER A 3 15.64 -17.93 -22.40
C SER A 3 15.63 -16.41 -22.19
N GLN A 4 16.62 -15.74 -22.76
CA GLN A 4 16.69 -14.28 -22.71
C GLN A 4 15.53 -13.73 -23.58
N LEU A 5 14.67 -12.90 -22.99
CA LEU A 5 13.61 -12.21 -23.73
C LEU A 5 14.26 -11.31 -24.81
N LYS A 6 13.76 -11.37 -26.04
CA LYS A 6 14.31 -10.62 -27.19
C LYS A 6 13.28 -9.80 -27.93
N THR A 7 12.04 -10.27 -27.92
CA THR A 7 10.95 -9.68 -28.70
C THR A 7 9.81 -9.25 -27.79
N VAL A 8 9.32 -8.03 -28.05
CA VAL A 8 8.28 -7.38 -27.23
C VAL A 8 7.07 -7.08 -28.10
N GLY A 9 5.90 -7.48 -27.66
CA GLY A 9 4.62 -6.92 -28.09
C GLY A 9 4.20 -5.81 -27.11
N PHE A 10 3.79 -4.66 -27.61
CA PHE A 10 3.31 -3.58 -26.75
C PHE A 10 1.91 -3.14 -27.19
N ILE A 11 0.90 -3.42 -26.36
CA ILE A 11 -0.51 -3.20 -26.64
C ILE A 11 -1.00 -1.97 -25.88
N GLY A 12 -1.51 -0.98 -26.63
CA GLY A 12 -1.89 0.32 -26.07
C GLY A 12 -0.75 1.34 -26.17
N ILE A 13 -0.29 1.63 -27.38
CA ILE A 13 0.73 2.64 -27.66
C ILE A 13 0.12 4.05 -27.77
N GLY A 14 -0.69 4.43 -26.78
CA GLY A 14 -1.16 5.79 -26.60
C GLY A 14 -0.06 6.74 -26.10
N LYS A 15 -0.44 7.84 -25.45
CA LYS A 15 0.52 8.90 -25.03
C LYS A 15 1.66 8.39 -24.13
N LEU A 16 1.36 7.48 -23.19
CA LEU A 16 2.37 6.88 -22.31
C LEU A 16 3.00 5.64 -22.93
N GLY A 17 2.16 4.76 -23.51
CA GLY A 17 2.60 3.46 -23.99
C GLY A 17 3.59 3.56 -25.13
N LEU A 18 3.45 4.53 -26.04
CA LEU A 18 4.38 4.71 -27.16
C LEU A 18 5.78 5.04 -26.65
N ALA A 19 5.92 6.02 -25.74
CA ALA A 19 7.20 6.39 -25.20
C ALA A 19 7.86 5.23 -24.41
N CYS A 20 7.08 4.46 -23.64
CA CYS A 20 7.58 3.25 -22.98
C CYS A 20 8.08 2.20 -23.99
N ALA A 21 7.34 1.95 -25.05
CA ALA A 21 7.69 1.01 -26.10
C ALA A 21 8.98 1.44 -26.85
N GLU A 22 9.12 2.74 -27.10
CA GLU A 22 10.31 3.31 -27.74
C GLU A 22 11.56 3.20 -26.84
N VAL A 23 11.42 3.39 -25.51
CA VAL A 23 12.53 3.13 -24.55
C VAL A 23 12.94 1.67 -24.60
N MET A 24 11.97 0.74 -24.60
CA MET A 24 12.27 -0.70 -24.67
C MET A 24 13.00 -1.08 -25.96
N SER A 25 12.77 -0.34 -27.07
CA SER A 25 13.41 -0.61 -28.34
C SER A 25 14.95 -0.39 -28.34
N GLN A 26 15.49 0.26 -27.33
CA GLN A 26 16.93 0.40 -27.15
C GLN A 26 17.64 -0.95 -26.90
N SER A 27 16.92 -1.93 -26.37
CA SER A 27 17.47 -3.25 -26.04
C SER A 27 16.73 -4.43 -26.65
N TYR A 28 15.51 -4.22 -27.17
CA TYR A 28 14.60 -5.27 -27.62
C TYR A 28 13.97 -4.95 -28.98
N ALA A 29 13.58 -6.00 -29.72
CA ALA A 29 12.78 -5.83 -30.95
C ALA A 29 11.30 -5.63 -30.54
N VAL A 30 10.82 -4.39 -30.60
CA VAL A 30 9.46 -4.02 -30.17
C VAL A 30 8.50 -3.91 -31.34
N THR A 31 7.31 -4.48 -31.20
CA THR A 31 6.17 -4.31 -32.10
C THR A 31 4.98 -3.76 -31.31
N GLY A 32 4.55 -2.55 -31.64
CA GLY A 32 3.42 -1.88 -31.00
C GLY A 32 2.11 -2.10 -31.73
N TYR A 33 0.99 -2.05 -30.99
CA TYR A 33 -0.37 -2.03 -31.52
C TYR A 33 -1.27 -1.10 -30.72
N ASP A 34 -2.09 -0.34 -31.43
CA ASP A 34 -3.18 0.47 -30.83
C ASP A 34 -4.40 0.40 -31.76
N ILE A 35 -5.61 0.58 -31.20
CA ILE A 35 -6.85 0.65 -32.02
C ILE A 35 -6.91 1.93 -32.88
N TYR A 36 -6.13 2.95 -32.46
CA TYR A 36 -5.98 4.17 -33.25
C TYR A 36 -4.67 4.15 -34.04
N PRO A 37 -4.63 4.68 -35.26
CA PRO A 37 -3.38 4.76 -36.03
C PRO A 37 -2.26 5.48 -35.28
N ARG A 38 -1.08 4.87 -35.23
CA ARG A 38 0.12 5.41 -34.63
C ARG A 38 1.29 5.27 -35.60
N THR A 39 2.31 6.09 -35.41
CA THR A 39 3.54 6.02 -36.17
C THR A 39 4.72 6.15 -35.21
N SER A 40 5.82 5.47 -35.51
CA SER A 40 7.09 5.60 -34.79
C SER A 40 8.22 5.25 -35.75
N ASP A 41 9.34 5.95 -35.58
CA ASP A 41 10.57 5.63 -36.30
C ASP A 41 11.48 4.65 -35.51
N LYS A 42 11.10 4.34 -34.26
CA LYS A 42 11.91 3.52 -33.33
C LYS A 42 11.38 2.09 -33.16
N ILE A 43 10.09 1.87 -33.34
CA ILE A 43 9.46 0.55 -33.19
C ILE A 43 8.65 0.18 -34.43
N ALA A 44 8.46 -1.12 -34.64
CA ALA A 44 7.51 -1.60 -35.65
C ALA A 44 6.07 -1.39 -35.16
N ILE A 45 5.19 -0.96 -36.03
CA ILE A 45 3.75 -0.85 -35.75
C ILE A 45 3.03 -1.95 -36.50
N SER A 46 2.19 -2.72 -35.81
CA SER A 46 1.34 -3.74 -36.40
C SER A 46 -0.04 -3.19 -36.66
N ASP A 47 -0.63 -3.55 -37.82
CA ASP A 47 -2.02 -3.22 -38.16
C ASP A 47 -3.03 -4.09 -37.42
N THR A 48 -2.58 -5.17 -36.75
CA THR A 48 -3.45 -6.12 -36.07
C THR A 48 -2.90 -6.47 -34.68
N LEU A 49 -3.79 -6.78 -33.71
CA LEU A 49 -3.44 -7.29 -32.41
C LEU A 49 -2.62 -8.60 -32.53
N GLU A 50 -3.04 -9.52 -33.40
CA GLU A 50 -2.33 -10.77 -33.66
C GLU A 50 -0.85 -10.53 -34.03
N GLY A 51 -0.58 -9.62 -34.94
CA GLY A 51 0.77 -9.31 -35.41
C GLY A 51 1.69 -8.73 -34.30
N ALA A 52 1.10 -8.04 -33.33
CA ALA A 52 1.85 -7.52 -32.20
C ALA A 52 2.05 -8.53 -31.05
N VAL A 53 1.26 -9.61 -31.01
CA VAL A 53 1.24 -10.59 -29.90
C VAL A 53 1.90 -11.91 -30.27
N LYS A 54 1.57 -12.45 -31.46
CA LYS A 54 1.98 -13.81 -31.85
C LYS A 54 3.50 -13.93 -32.01
N GLY A 55 4.07 -14.92 -31.31
CA GLY A 55 5.51 -15.20 -31.39
C GLY A 55 6.41 -14.17 -30.70
N LYS A 56 5.87 -13.28 -29.88
CA LYS A 56 6.66 -12.40 -29.03
C LYS A 56 6.98 -13.11 -27.71
N ASP A 57 8.13 -12.81 -27.12
CA ASP A 57 8.54 -13.40 -25.83
C ASP A 57 7.75 -12.81 -24.66
N VAL A 58 7.51 -11.48 -24.71
CA VAL A 58 6.75 -10.75 -23.69
C VAL A 58 5.76 -9.78 -24.34
N ILE A 59 4.59 -9.68 -23.75
CA ILE A 59 3.51 -8.80 -24.22
C ILE A 59 3.13 -7.83 -23.09
N PHE A 60 3.47 -6.56 -23.25
CA PHE A 60 3.04 -5.50 -22.36
C PHE A 60 1.67 -4.97 -22.75
N VAL A 61 0.80 -4.78 -21.76
CA VAL A 61 -0.58 -4.29 -21.96
C VAL A 61 -0.76 -3.01 -21.15
N ALA A 62 -0.88 -1.88 -21.85
CA ALA A 62 -1.00 -0.54 -21.29
C ALA A 62 -2.28 0.17 -21.79
N VAL A 63 -3.39 -0.54 -21.78
CA VAL A 63 -4.69 0.00 -22.18
C VAL A 63 -5.36 0.76 -21.04
N GLN A 64 -6.31 1.61 -21.38
CA GLN A 64 -6.99 2.44 -20.39
C GLN A 64 -7.90 1.60 -19.47
N THR A 65 -7.94 1.98 -18.21
CA THR A 65 -8.98 1.66 -17.24
C THR A 65 -9.69 2.96 -16.89
N PRO A 66 -10.61 3.44 -17.75
CA PRO A 66 -11.15 4.78 -17.61
C PRO A 66 -12.03 4.91 -16.38
N HIS A 67 -12.04 6.11 -15.82
CA HIS A 67 -13.12 6.55 -14.95
C HIS A 67 -14.24 7.16 -15.82
N ASP A 68 -15.44 7.25 -15.27
CA ASP A 68 -16.51 8.02 -15.87
C ASP A 68 -16.07 9.50 -16.02
N PRO A 69 -16.26 10.14 -17.19
CA PRO A 69 -15.80 11.52 -17.40
C PRO A 69 -16.25 12.54 -16.37
N ILE A 70 -17.37 12.32 -15.68
CA ILE A 70 -17.83 13.22 -14.61
C ILE A 70 -16.92 13.16 -13.35
N TYR A 71 -16.04 12.16 -13.24
CA TYR A 71 -15.09 12.01 -12.11
C TYR A 71 -13.68 12.49 -12.43
N ASP A 72 -13.49 13.30 -13.47
CA ASP A 72 -12.16 13.77 -13.89
C ASP A 72 -11.53 14.81 -12.94
N GLY A 73 -12.27 15.30 -11.94
CA GLY A 73 -11.80 16.27 -10.95
C GLY A 73 -11.76 17.72 -11.45
N SER A 74 -12.20 18.00 -12.68
CA SER A 74 -12.30 19.36 -13.22
C SER A 74 -13.49 20.15 -12.66
N GLN A 75 -14.42 19.44 -12.04
CA GLN A 75 -15.57 19.96 -11.31
C GLN A 75 -15.61 19.35 -9.90
N PRO A 76 -16.34 19.93 -8.92
CA PRO A 76 -16.53 19.30 -7.62
C PRO A 76 -17.20 17.93 -7.75
N ILE A 77 -16.57 16.88 -7.21
CA ILE A 77 -17.02 15.49 -7.33
C ILE A 77 -17.29 14.78 -5.99
N THR A 78 -16.97 15.40 -4.86
CA THR A 78 -17.12 14.79 -3.53
C THR A 78 -18.56 14.46 -3.16
N HIS A 79 -19.55 15.06 -3.83
CA HIS A 79 -20.99 14.81 -3.66
C HIS A 79 -21.50 13.63 -4.51
N LEU A 80 -20.68 13.12 -5.44
CA LEU A 80 -21.04 12.00 -6.30
C LEU A 80 -20.88 10.68 -5.54
N PRO A 81 -21.66 9.64 -5.91
CA PRO A 81 -21.45 8.30 -5.37
C PRO A 81 -20.06 7.77 -5.66
N ASN A 82 -19.48 6.99 -4.73
CA ASN A 82 -18.22 6.31 -4.97
C ASN A 82 -18.35 5.33 -6.16
N LYS A 83 -17.32 5.27 -7.01
CA LYS A 83 -17.33 4.44 -8.23
C LYS A 83 -15.94 3.84 -8.47
N ASP A 84 -15.91 2.57 -8.89
CA ASP A 84 -14.71 1.87 -9.35
C ASP A 84 -14.33 2.31 -10.77
N PHE A 85 -13.14 1.92 -11.21
CA PHE A 85 -12.72 2.05 -12.61
C PHE A 85 -13.56 1.16 -13.52
N ASP A 86 -13.61 1.50 -14.80
CA ASP A 86 -14.21 0.64 -15.83
C ASP A 86 -13.13 -0.30 -16.39
N TYR A 87 -13.30 -1.60 -16.13
CA TYR A 87 -12.38 -2.65 -16.58
C TYR A 87 -12.79 -3.28 -17.89
N THR A 88 -13.82 -2.79 -18.57
CA THR A 88 -14.36 -3.37 -19.83
C THR A 88 -13.28 -3.49 -20.89
N ILE A 89 -12.51 -2.42 -21.12
CA ILE A 89 -11.46 -2.40 -22.15
C ILE A 89 -10.35 -3.40 -21.83
N VAL A 90 -9.84 -3.40 -20.62
CA VAL A 90 -8.74 -4.29 -20.23
C VAL A 90 -9.16 -5.76 -20.23
N ASN A 91 -10.39 -6.06 -19.79
CA ASN A 91 -10.97 -7.40 -19.85
C ASN A 91 -11.05 -7.92 -21.30
N GLN A 92 -11.57 -7.09 -22.22
CA GLN A 92 -11.70 -7.45 -23.63
C GLN A 92 -10.33 -7.67 -24.28
N VAL A 93 -9.39 -6.74 -24.05
CA VAL A 93 -8.05 -6.84 -24.64
C VAL A 93 -7.29 -8.07 -24.14
N LEU A 94 -7.37 -8.40 -22.83
CA LEU A 94 -6.77 -9.62 -22.30
C LEU A 94 -7.41 -10.88 -22.92
N ALA A 95 -8.73 -10.93 -23.06
CA ALA A 95 -9.43 -12.04 -23.69
C ALA A 95 -9.03 -12.21 -25.17
N ASP A 96 -8.85 -11.12 -25.89
CA ASP A 96 -8.43 -11.14 -27.30
C ASP A 96 -6.95 -11.58 -27.43
N ILE A 97 -6.06 -11.08 -26.58
CA ILE A 97 -4.65 -11.52 -26.50
C ILE A 97 -4.56 -13.02 -26.27
N ASN A 98 -5.39 -13.56 -25.38
CA ASN A 98 -5.35 -14.99 -25.00
C ASN A 98 -5.54 -15.94 -26.18
N GLN A 99 -6.16 -15.48 -27.28
CA GLN A 99 -6.35 -16.29 -28.50
C GLN A 99 -5.04 -16.51 -29.26
N TYR A 100 -4.04 -15.65 -29.07
CA TYR A 100 -2.80 -15.63 -29.86
C TYR A 100 -1.55 -16.00 -29.07
N VAL A 101 -1.65 -16.10 -27.73
CA VAL A 101 -0.53 -16.40 -26.85
C VAL A 101 -0.43 -17.90 -26.51
N THR A 102 0.78 -18.30 -26.09
CA THR A 102 1.10 -19.66 -25.62
C THR A 102 1.78 -19.62 -24.26
N GLN A 103 1.91 -20.77 -23.59
CA GLN A 103 2.54 -20.89 -22.27
C GLN A 103 4.01 -20.44 -22.21
N ASP A 104 4.68 -20.36 -23.34
CA ASP A 104 6.06 -19.87 -23.41
C ASP A 104 6.16 -18.34 -23.32
N GLN A 105 5.04 -17.64 -23.52
CA GLN A 105 4.95 -16.18 -23.52
C GLN A 105 4.56 -15.63 -22.15
N LEU A 106 5.01 -14.40 -21.87
CA LEU A 106 4.68 -13.66 -20.66
C LEU A 106 3.82 -12.45 -20.98
N VAL A 107 2.61 -12.39 -20.44
CA VAL A 107 1.74 -11.20 -20.50
C VAL A 107 1.98 -10.36 -19.26
N VAL A 108 2.26 -9.07 -19.46
CA VAL A 108 2.58 -8.09 -18.43
C VAL A 108 1.56 -6.96 -18.47
N LEU A 109 0.69 -6.89 -17.49
CA LEU A 109 -0.32 -5.83 -17.37
C LEU A 109 0.26 -4.61 -16.65
N ILE A 110 0.18 -3.44 -17.29
CA ILE A 110 0.63 -2.15 -16.76
C ILE A 110 -0.53 -1.32 -16.21
N SER A 111 -1.73 -1.47 -16.79
CA SER A 111 -2.90 -0.64 -16.49
C SER A 111 -3.21 -0.56 -14.99
N THR A 112 -3.53 0.62 -14.50
CA THR A 112 -3.85 0.85 -13.08
C THR A 112 -5.20 0.26 -12.72
N VAL A 113 -5.25 -0.53 -11.64
CA VAL A 113 -6.46 -1.18 -11.13
C VAL A 113 -6.49 -1.14 -9.59
N LEU A 114 -7.65 -1.33 -8.97
CA LEU A 114 -7.78 -1.41 -7.51
C LEU A 114 -7.28 -2.75 -6.96
N PRO A 115 -6.83 -2.79 -5.67
CA PRO A 115 -6.37 -4.01 -5.03
C PRO A 115 -7.39 -5.17 -5.13
N GLY A 116 -6.90 -6.35 -5.51
CA GLY A 116 -7.69 -7.56 -5.72
C GLY A 116 -8.32 -7.69 -7.11
N THR A 117 -8.23 -6.69 -7.97
CA THR A 117 -8.87 -6.70 -9.31
C THR A 117 -8.24 -7.74 -10.23
N THR A 118 -6.92 -7.82 -10.29
CA THR A 118 -6.23 -8.81 -11.13
C THR A 118 -6.66 -10.23 -10.77
N ARG A 119 -6.65 -10.58 -9.51
CA ARG A 119 -7.06 -11.91 -9.03
C ARG A 119 -8.53 -12.18 -9.29
N ARG A 120 -9.41 -11.23 -8.99
CA ARG A 120 -10.87 -11.36 -9.09
C ARG A 120 -11.39 -11.35 -10.52
N GLU A 121 -10.82 -10.50 -11.38
CA GLU A 121 -11.43 -10.20 -12.69
C GLU A 121 -10.52 -10.43 -13.89
N LEU A 122 -9.22 -10.08 -13.81
CA LEU A 122 -8.40 -9.98 -15.01
C LEU A 122 -7.69 -11.27 -15.37
N ARG A 123 -7.11 -11.95 -14.36
CA ARG A 123 -6.31 -13.16 -14.58
C ARG A 123 -7.05 -14.29 -15.29
N LYS A 124 -8.35 -14.40 -15.08
CA LYS A 124 -9.21 -15.40 -15.74
C LYS A 124 -9.20 -15.32 -17.28
N HIS A 125 -8.87 -14.16 -17.85
CA HIS A 125 -8.83 -13.95 -19.28
C HIS A 125 -7.53 -14.43 -19.94
N ILE A 126 -6.45 -14.63 -19.16
CA ILE A 126 -5.17 -15.13 -19.66
C ILE A 126 -4.93 -16.54 -19.12
N THR A 127 -5.35 -17.54 -19.88
CA THR A 127 -5.19 -18.97 -19.55
C THR A 127 -4.10 -19.65 -20.37
N ASN A 128 -3.76 -19.09 -21.53
CA ASN A 128 -2.81 -19.68 -22.47
C ASN A 128 -1.38 -19.15 -22.33
N ALA A 129 -1.13 -18.21 -21.40
CA ALA A 129 0.19 -17.61 -21.15
C ALA A 129 0.44 -17.43 -19.67
N ARG A 130 1.70 -17.15 -19.32
CA ARG A 130 2.13 -16.69 -18.01
C ARG A 130 1.69 -15.22 -17.84
N PHE A 131 1.52 -14.77 -16.60
CA PHE A 131 0.96 -13.44 -16.33
C PHE A 131 1.63 -12.76 -15.15
N ILE A 132 1.97 -11.48 -15.32
CA ILE A 132 2.48 -10.56 -14.27
C ILE A 132 1.68 -9.26 -14.29
N TYR A 133 1.48 -8.66 -13.14
CA TYR A 133 1.06 -7.28 -12.97
C TYR A 133 2.27 -6.39 -12.69
N ASN A 134 2.49 -5.34 -13.50
CA ASN A 134 3.66 -4.47 -13.39
C ASN A 134 3.27 -3.00 -13.64
N PRO A 135 2.63 -2.35 -12.68
CA PRO A 135 2.22 -0.95 -12.85
C PRO A 135 3.43 -0.01 -12.81
N TYR A 136 3.36 1.06 -13.57
CA TYR A 136 4.42 2.07 -13.65
C TYR A 136 4.14 3.27 -12.77
N LEU A 137 5.23 3.85 -12.23
CA LEU A 137 5.24 5.15 -11.53
C LEU A 137 5.82 6.21 -12.49
N ILE A 138 5.06 6.54 -13.52
CA ILE A 138 5.46 7.45 -14.61
C ILE A 138 4.53 8.65 -14.64
N ALA A 139 5.13 9.85 -14.79
CA ALA A 139 4.38 11.10 -14.96
C ALA A 139 4.34 11.54 -16.43
N MET A 140 3.25 12.24 -16.80
CA MET A 140 3.17 12.89 -18.11
C MET A 140 4.25 13.98 -18.21
N GLY A 141 4.97 13.99 -19.33
CA GLY A 141 6.04 14.96 -19.59
C GLY A 141 7.46 14.46 -19.23
N SER A 142 7.59 13.40 -18.44
CA SER A 142 8.87 12.78 -18.07
C SER A 142 8.96 11.27 -18.35
N VAL A 143 8.08 10.74 -19.20
CA VAL A 143 7.87 9.31 -19.41
C VAL A 143 9.18 8.56 -19.72
N GLU A 144 10.01 9.07 -20.65
CA GLU A 144 11.26 8.43 -21.02
C GLU A 144 12.23 8.41 -19.84
N TRP A 145 12.37 9.51 -19.12
CA TRP A 145 13.23 9.61 -17.95
C TRP A 145 12.78 8.70 -16.81
N ASP A 146 11.48 8.76 -16.47
CA ASP A 146 10.90 7.92 -15.41
C ASP A 146 11.02 6.42 -15.72
N MET A 147 11.00 6.07 -17.01
CA MET A 147 11.09 4.68 -17.46
C MET A 147 12.49 4.10 -17.27
N VAL A 148 13.56 4.92 -17.42
CA VAL A 148 14.94 4.47 -17.27
C VAL A 148 15.55 4.82 -15.91
N ASN A 149 14.92 5.73 -15.15
CA ASN A 149 15.30 6.16 -13.79
C ASN A 149 14.17 5.97 -12.76
N PRO A 150 13.49 4.82 -12.70
CA PRO A 150 12.36 4.65 -11.79
C PRO A 150 12.82 4.66 -10.33
N GLU A 151 12.02 5.25 -9.43
CA GLU A 151 12.22 5.15 -7.98
C GLU A 151 12.14 3.70 -7.51
N MET A 152 11.20 2.94 -8.07
CA MET A 152 11.05 1.51 -7.88
C MET A 152 10.35 0.86 -9.07
N ILE A 153 10.64 -0.43 -9.29
CA ILE A 153 9.90 -1.29 -10.22
C ILE A 153 9.01 -2.21 -9.41
N ILE A 154 7.70 -2.14 -9.65
CA ILE A 154 6.69 -2.92 -8.93
C ILE A 154 6.38 -4.17 -9.75
N ILE A 155 6.49 -5.36 -9.16
CA ILE A 155 6.21 -6.64 -9.82
C ILE A 155 5.26 -7.45 -8.95
N GLY A 156 4.06 -7.70 -9.47
CA GLY A 156 3.04 -8.56 -8.86
C GLY A 156 2.96 -9.91 -9.54
N THR A 157 3.14 -10.99 -8.78
CA THR A 157 2.96 -12.38 -9.22
C THR A 157 1.82 -13.04 -8.44
N GLU A 158 1.49 -14.28 -8.75
CA GLU A 158 0.44 -15.01 -8.03
C GLU A 158 0.82 -15.27 -6.58
N ASP A 159 2.07 -15.64 -6.33
CA ASP A 159 2.61 -16.02 -5.02
C ASP A 159 3.48 -14.96 -4.34
N GLY A 160 3.77 -13.86 -5.03
CA GLY A 160 4.64 -12.79 -4.54
C GLY A 160 6.12 -13.12 -4.49
N SER A 161 6.56 -14.20 -5.14
CA SER A 161 7.96 -14.63 -5.12
C SER A 161 8.82 -13.96 -6.19
N LEU A 162 10.14 -13.82 -5.91
CA LEU A 162 11.15 -13.34 -6.88
C LEU A 162 11.61 -14.46 -7.83
N THR A 163 10.95 -15.58 -7.89
CA THR A 163 11.34 -16.73 -8.76
C THR A 163 10.64 -16.67 -10.12
N GLY A 164 11.11 -17.46 -11.07
CA GLY A 164 10.44 -17.63 -12.36
C GLY A 164 10.25 -16.30 -13.10
N ASP A 165 8.99 -15.92 -13.29
CA ASP A 165 8.61 -14.78 -14.16
C ASP A 165 8.98 -13.42 -13.57
N ALA A 166 8.94 -13.24 -12.26
CA ALA A 166 9.39 -12.00 -11.62
C ALA A 166 10.88 -11.76 -11.84
N LYS A 167 11.70 -12.83 -11.71
CA LYS A 167 13.13 -12.75 -12.01
C LYS A 167 13.38 -12.45 -13.49
N LEU A 168 12.61 -13.10 -14.38
CA LEU A 168 12.72 -12.89 -15.83
C LEU A 168 12.40 -11.43 -16.19
N LEU A 169 11.36 -10.84 -15.60
CA LEU A 169 11.01 -9.44 -15.82
C LEU A 169 12.03 -8.48 -15.18
N LYS A 170 12.59 -8.81 -14.02
CA LYS A 170 13.70 -8.05 -13.45
C LYS A 170 14.90 -8.03 -14.38
N ASP A 171 15.31 -9.19 -14.91
CA ASP A 171 16.43 -9.31 -15.84
C ASP A 171 16.15 -8.58 -17.17
N PHE A 172 14.86 -8.50 -17.59
CA PHE A 172 14.41 -7.71 -18.73
C PHE A 172 14.66 -6.21 -18.55
N TYR A 173 14.36 -5.67 -17.35
CA TYR A 173 14.56 -4.24 -17.09
C TYR A 173 16.04 -3.84 -16.94
N ALA A 174 16.89 -4.74 -16.47
CA ALA A 174 18.29 -4.42 -16.13
C ALA A 174 19.06 -3.65 -17.22
N PRO A 175 19.00 -3.99 -18.53
CA PRO A 175 19.72 -3.25 -19.56
C PRO A 175 19.08 -1.91 -19.95
N LEU A 176 17.88 -1.60 -19.46
CA LEU A 176 17.16 -0.36 -19.73
C LEU A 176 17.39 0.69 -18.64
N MET A 177 17.82 0.28 -17.45
CA MET A 177 17.92 1.17 -16.29
C MET A 177 19.21 1.98 -16.33
N GLU A 178 19.10 3.29 -16.11
CA GLU A 178 20.21 4.21 -15.91
C GLU A 178 20.56 4.40 -14.42
N ASN A 179 19.64 4.02 -13.51
CA ASN A 179 19.86 3.98 -12.08
C ASN A 179 19.85 2.52 -11.56
N ASP A 180 20.01 2.35 -10.24
CA ASP A 180 19.85 1.05 -9.55
C ASP A 180 18.51 1.06 -8.76
N PRO A 181 17.37 0.79 -9.42
CA PRO A 181 16.08 0.93 -8.79
C PRO A 181 15.81 -0.21 -7.80
N ARG A 182 15.07 0.10 -6.74
CA ARG A 182 14.52 -0.93 -5.87
C ARG A 182 13.42 -1.71 -6.60
N TYR A 183 13.40 -3.03 -6.44
CA TYR A 183 12.33 -3.90 -6.91
C TYR A 183 11.36 -4.20 -5.75
N ALA A 184 10.11 -3.74 -5.89
CA ALA A 184 9.03 -4.05 -4.97
C ALA A 184 8.25 -5.26 -5.53
N ILE A 185 8.53 -6.45 -4.98
CA ILE A 185 7.95 -7.71 -5.46
C ILE A 185 6.94 -8.20 -4.44
N GLY A 186 5.75 -8.54 -4.91
CA GLY A 186 4.64 -9.01 -4.10
C GLY A 186 3.62 -9.80 -4.89
N THR A 187 2.51 -10.14 -4.27
CA THR A 187 1.34 -10.68 -4.98
C THR A 187 0.74 -9.61 -5.90
N TRP A 188 -0.15 -10.01 -6.82
CA TRP A 188 -0.88 -9.04 -7.65
C TRP A 188 -1.57 -7.98 -6.80
N ASP A 189 -2.27 -8.40 -5.76
CA ASP A 189 -3.01 -7.52 -4.83
C ASP A 189 -2.08 -6.53 -4.11
N GLU A 190 -0.90 -6.95 -3.71
CA GLU A 190 0.11 -6.10 -3.09
C GLU A 190 0.69 -5.07 -4.07
N ALA A 191 0.96 -5.48 -5.31
CA ALA A 191 1.46 -4.59 -6.35
C ALA A 191 0.41 -3.54 -6.76
N GLU A 192 -0.86 -3.92 -6.84
CA GLU A 192 -2.00 -3.03 -7.04
C GLU A 192 -2.11 -2.01 -5.88
N ALA A 193 -2.01 -2.50 -4.64
CA ALA A 193 -2.04 -1.65 -3.45
C ALA A 193 -0.89 -0.63 -3.45
N ILE A 194 0.34 -1.06 -3.74
CA ILE A 194 1.50 -0.15 -3.82
C ILE A 194 1.20 0.97 -4.82
N LYS A 195 0.72 0.65 -6.02
CA LYS A 195 0.43 1.63 -7.08
C LYS A 195 -0.60 2.67 -6.66
N ILE A 196 -1.72 2.23 -6.09
CA ILE A 196 -2.82 3.13 -5.70
C ILE A 196 -2.43 3.99 -4.51
N PHE A 197 -1.89 3.38 -3.45
CA PHE A 197 -1.53 4.11 -2.24
C PHE A 197 -0.34 5.05 -2.42
N TYR A 198 0.57 4.78 -3.36
CA TYR A 198 1.63 5.72 -3.73
C TYR A 198 1.06 7.08 -4.16
N ASN A 199 0.09 7.08 -5.07
CA ASN A 199 -0.55 8.31 -5.54
C ASN A 199 -1.33 9.02 -4.42
N THR A 200 -2.08 8.25 -3.60
CA THR A 200 -2.85 8.80 -2.49
C THR A 200 -1.95 9.42 -1.41
N PHE A 201 -0.80 8.81 -1.14
CA PHE A 201 0.19 9.36 -0.21
C PHE A 201 0.73 10.73 -0.69
N ILE A 202 1.00 10.86 -1.99
CA ILE A 202 1.38 12.15 -2.59
C ILE A 202 0.24 13.18 -2.42
N SER A 203 -1.01 12.80 -2.73
CA SER A 203 -2.17 13.69 -2.57
C SER A 203 -2.35 14.15 -1.12
N THR A 204 -2.13 13.26 -0.15
CA THR A 204 -2.19 13.58 1.28
C THR A 204 -1.11 14.61 1.67
N LYS A 205 0.13 14.42 1.19
CA LYS A 205 1.22 15.39 1.43
C LYS A 205 0.90 16.75 0.84
N VAL A 206 0.41 16.80 -0.41
CA VAL A 206 0.03 18.04 -1.10
C VAL A 206 -1.12 18.72 -0.35
N GLY A 207 -2.16 17.98 0.05
CA GLY A 207 -3.28 18.52 0.81
C GLY A 207 -2.85 19.15 2.13
N LEU A 208 -1.95 18.47 2.87
CA LEU A 208 -1.43 18.98 4.15
C LEU A 208 -0.62 20.28 3.97
N VAL A 209 0.30 20.34 3.01
CA VAL A 209 1.12 21.55 2.81
C VAL A 209 0.30 22.72 2.28
N ASN A 210 -0.73 22.46 1.47
CA ASN A 210 -1.67 23.51 1.03
C ASN A 210 -2.51 24.03 2.19
N MET A 211 -2.91 23.18 3.14
CA MET A 211 -3.59 23.66 4.36
C MET A 211 -2.67 24.56 5.21
N ILE A 212 -1.37 24.24 5.34
CA ILE A 212 -0.39 25.13 5.99
C ILE A 212 -0.35 26.49 5.29
N GLN A 213 -0.43 26.52 3.95
CA GLN A 213 -0.49 27.77 3.18
C GLN A 213 -1.75 28.59 3.53
N ASP A 214 -2.92 27.96 3.62
CA ASP A 214 -4.17 28.65 3.96
C ASP A 214 -4.15 29.17 5.40
N VAL A 215 -3.58 28.42 6.33
CA VAL A 215 -3.33 28.92 7.71
C VAL A 215 -2.41 30.13 7.68
N ALA A 216 -1.31 30.07 6.93
CA ALA A 216 -0.38 31.20 6.82
C ALA A 216 -1.07 32.48 6.28
N MET A 217 -1.89 32.33 5.26
CA MET A 217 -2.63 33.44 4.65
C MET A 217 -3.61 34.08 5.63
N LYS A 218 -4.30 33.29 6.44
CA LYS A 218 -5.35 33.77 7.33
C LYS A 218 -4.83 34.18 8.72
N SER A 219 -3.82 33.52 9.26
CA SER A 219 -3.19 33.90 10.54
C SER A 219 -2.32 35.15 10.43
N GLY A 220 -1.69 35.35 9.26
CA GLY A 220 -0.69 36.42 9.06
C GLY A 220 0.66 36.13 9.75
N ASN A 221 1.69 36.85 9.33
CA ASN A 221 3.06 36.76 9.85
C ASN A 221 3.70 35.37 9.74
N ILE A 222 3.26 34.58 8.79
CA ILE A 222 3.82 33.25 8.48
C ILE A 222 4.25 33.22 7.01
N ASN A 223 5.52 32.89 6.74
CA ASN A 223 5.96 32.48 5.41
C ASN A 223 5.87 30.97 5.30
N VAL A 224 4.97 30.47 4.45
CA VAL A 224 4.73 29.05 4.25
C VAL A 224 6.00 28.31 3.78
N ASP A 225 6.85 28.95 2.97
CA ASP A 225 8.07 28.33 2.45
C ASP A 225 9.07 28.02 3.57
N VAL A 226 9.14 28.86 4.59
CA VAL A 226 9.99 28.59 5.77
C VAL A 226 9.47 27.36 6.53
N VAL A 227 8.16 27.21 6.65
CA VAL A 227 7.56 26.06 7.33
C VAL A 227 7.77 24.77 6.52
N THR A 228 7.46 24.81 5.23
CA THR A 228 7.57 23.62 4.36
C THR A 228 9.03 23.21 4.11
N ASP A 229 9.97 24.18 4.03
CA ASP A 229 11.41 23.89 3.98
C ASP A 229 11.88 23.14 5.23
N ALA A 230 11.50 23.62 6.42
CA ALA A 230 11.83 22.96 7.67
C ALA A 230 11.29 21.51 7.72
N LEU A 231 10.04 21.30 7.27
CA LEU A 231 9.43 19.96 7.23
C LEU A 231 10.12 19.04 6.18
N SER A 232 10.44 19.57 5.00
CA SER A 232 11.08 18.79 3.92
C SER A 232 12.50 18.36 4.26
N ASN A 233 13.19 19.10 5.13
CA ASN A 233 14.52 18.77 5.62
C ASN A 233 14.53 17.92 6.91
N ALA A 234 13.36 17.53 7.44
CA ALA A 234 13.25 16.69 8.64
C ALA A 234 13.49 15.21 8.32
N THR A 235 14.71 14.86 7.91
CA THR A 235 15.09 13.54 7.38
C THR A 235 15.16 12.43 8.42
N MET A 236 15.18 12.76 9.71
CA MET A 236 15.22 11.73 10.76
C MET A 236 13.86 11.06 11.02
N ARG A 237 12.75 11.72 10.69
CA ARG A 237 11.39 11.22 10.95
C ARG A 237 10.47 11.39 9.75
N ILE A 238 10.17 12.63 9.36
CA ILE A 238 9.14 12.95 8.34
C ILE A 238 9.56 12.45 6.96
N ILE A 239 10.80 12.68 6.56
CA ILE A 239 11.36 12.24 5.29
C ILE A 239 12.26 11.02 5.52
N SER A 240 11.65 9.95 6.01
CA SER A 240 12.32 8.67 6.29
C SER A 240 11.31 7.53 6.23
N SER A 241 11.76 6.27 6.39
CA SER A 241 10.88 5.12 6.52
C SER A 241 10.17 5.00 7.88
N LYS A 242 10.52 5.85 8.85
CA LYS A 242 9.84 5.89 10.16
C LYS A 242 8.38 6.29 9.98
N TYR A 243 7.49 5.71 10.78
CA TYR A 243 6.04 5.88 10.72
C TYR A 243 5.37 5.36 9.43
N LEU A 244 6.08 4.56 8.62
CA LEU A 244 5.53 3.85 7.47
C LEU A 244 5.37 2.35 7.74
N THR A 245 5.35 1.94 9.01
CA THR A 245 5.04 0.57 9.43
C THR A 245 3.64 0.55 10.03
N ALA A 246 2.75 -0.22 9.43
CA ALA A 246 1.41 -0.43 9.97
C ALA A 246 1.47 -1.18 11.31
N GLY A 247 0.53 -0.91 12.18
CA GLY A 247 0.45 -1.50 13.51
C GLY A 247 -0.65 -0.87 14.33
N MET A 248 -0.34 -0.50 15.58
CA MET A 248 -1.22 0.33 16.40
C MET A 248 -1.25 1.76 15.85
N GLY A 249 -2.30 2.52 16.15
CA GLY A 249 -2.41 3.92 15.77
C GLY A 249 -1.37 4.82 16.44
N ASP A 250 -1.41 6.11 16.12
CA ASP A 250 -0.54 7.10 16.77
C ASP A 250 -0.77 7.10 18.28
N ALA A 251 0.30 7.28 19.02
CA ALA A 251 0.29 7.18 20.47
C ALA A 251 1.05 8.33 21.13
N GLY A 252 0.66 8.63 22.36
CA GLY A 252 1.19 9.71 23.19
C GLY A 252 0.33 10.97 23.13
N PRO A 253 0.50 11.87 24.10
CA PRO A 253 -0.41 12.99 24.34
C PRO A 253 -0.37 14.06 23.24
N CYS A 254 0.72 14.14 22.47
CA CYS A 254 0.90 15.21 21.51
C CYS A 254 -0.02 15.06 20.29
N HIS A 255 -0.14 13.84 19.73
CA HIS A 255 -0.86 13.63 18.46
C HIS A 255 -2.35 14.02 18.54
N PRO A 256 -3.17 13.46 19.44
CA PRO A 256 -4.58 13.88 19.52
C PRO A 256 -4.73 15.32 19.94
N ARG A 257 -3.92 15.80 20.91
CA ARG A 257 -3.98 17.19 21.40
C ARG A 257 -3.72 18.21 20.28
N ASP A 258 -2.66 18.00 19.51
CA ASP A 258 -2.26 18.95 18.46
C ASP A 258 -3.23 18.91 17.29
N ASN A 259 -3.77 17.76 16.92
CA ASN A 259 -4.83 17.67 15.90
C ASN A 259 -6.11 18.38 16.36
N ILE A 260 -6.54 18.24 17.60
CA ILE A 260 -7.72 18.95 18.14
C ILE A 260 -7.47 20.46 18.14
N ALA A 261 -6.28 20.92 18.51
CA ALA A 261 -5.94 22.34 18.47
C ALA A 261 -5.92 22.91 17.04
N LEU A 262 -5.46 22.12 16.08
CA LEU A 262 -5.45 22.50 14.67
C LEU A 262 -6.85 22.52 14.05
N ARG A 263 -7.77 21.63 14.48
CA ARG A 263 -9.20 21.71 14.13
C ARG A 263 -9.81 23.03 14.60
N TRP A 264 -9.58 23.40 15.87
CA TRP A 264 -10.03 24.67 16.40
C TRP A 264 -9.45 25.88 15.61
N LEU A 265 -8.18 25.82 15.23
CA LEU A 265 -7.55 26.87 14.43
C LEU A 265 -8.18 26.96 13.04
N ALA A 266 -8.41 25.84 12.36
CA ALA A 266 -9.06 25.78 11.06
C ALA A 266 -10.47 26.42 11.10
N GLU A 267 -11.25 26.11 12.14
CA GLU A 267 -12.57 26.70 12.38
C GLU A 267 -12.49 28.22 12.62
N ASN A 268 -11.60 28.67 13.52
CA ASN A 268 -11.48 30.09 13.86
C ASN A 268 -10.95 30.95 12.71
N LEU A 269 -10.18 30.36 11.80
CA LEU A 269 -9.70 31.05 10.59
C LEU A 269 -10.70 30.94 9.43
N ASP A 270 -11.82 30.28 9.62
CA ASP A 270 -12.81 30.02 8.56
C ASP A 270 -12.13 29.47 7.28
N LEU A 271 -11.39 28.35 7.41
CA LEU A 271 -10.74 27.72 6.27
C LEU A 271 -11.75 27.06 5.32
N GLY A 272 -12.92 26.64 5.85
CA GLY A 272 -13.96 25.96 5.10
C GLY A 272 -13.71 24.45 4.89
N TYR A 273 -12.61 23.91 5.43
CA TYR A 273 -12.30 22.47 5.44
C TYR A 273 -11.37 22.12 6.61
N ASP A 274 -11.35 20.84 7.00
CA ASP A 274 -10.60 20.34 8.15
C ASP A 274 -10.06 18.91 7.90
N ILE A 275 -8.80 18.81 7.51
CA ILE A 275 -8.10 17.51 7.33
C ILE A 275 -7.81 16.84 8.67
N PHE A 276 -7.68 17.61 9.76
CA PHE A 276 -7.35 17.10 11.09
C PHE A 276 -8.53 16.34 11.70
N ASP A 277 -9.75 16.75 11.40
CA ASP A 277 -10.98 16.03 11.73
C ASP A 277 -10.96 14.63 11.11
N THR A 278 -10.64 14.52 9.83
CA THR A 278 -10.53 13.24 9.14
C THR A 278 -9.46 12.33 9.74
N VAL A 279 -8.31 12.89 10.14
CA VAL A 279 -7.22 12.13 10.81
C VAL A 279 -7.71 11.57 12.14
N MET A 280 -8.42 12.39 12.95
CA MET A 280 -8.95 11.96 14.24
C MET A 280 -10.05 10.91 14.11
N HIS A 281 -10.98 11.10 13.19
CA HIS A 281 -12.00 10.08 12.90
C HIS A 281 -11.40 8.76 12.42
N ALA A 282 -10.40 8.80 11.54
CA ALA A 282 -9.71 7.58 11.09
C ALA A 282 -9.01 6.88 12.25
N ARG A 283 -8.35 7.60 13.15
CA ARG A 283 -7.70 7.08 14.36
C ARG A 283 -8.69 6.32 15.24
N GLU A 284 -9.83 6.92 15.52
CA GLU A 284 -10.88 6.35 16.35
C GLU A 284 -11.52 5.12 15.68
N LYS A 285 -11.85 5.22 14.40
CA LYS A 285 -12.48 4.10 13.67
C LYS A 285 -11.54 2.90 13.51
N GLN A 286 -10.26 3.12 13.35
CA GLN A 286 -9.27 2.03 13.35
C GLN A 286 -9.20 1.30 14.71
N ALA A 287 -9.28 2.03 15.83
CA ALA A 287 -9.32 1.43 17.16
C ALA A 287 -10.61 0.64 17.39
N GLU A 288 -11.76 1.17 16.98
CA GLU A 288 -13.04 0.48 17.00
C GLU A 288 -13.01 -0.82 16.19
N ASN A 289 -12.51 -0.77 14.95
CA ASN A 289 -12.40 -1.95 14.09
C ASN A 289 -11.54 -3.05 14.73
N LEU A 290 -10.44 -2.67 15.42
CA LEU A 290 -9.59 -3.63 16.12
C LEU A 290 -10.29 -4.21 17.36
N ALA A 291 -11.07 -3.39 18.10
CA ALA A 291 -11.87 -3.86 19.22
C ALA A 291 -12.96 -4.86 18.77
N VAL A 292 -13.64 -4.60 17.66
CA VAL A 292 -14.61 -5.52 17.05
C VAL A 292 -13.93 -6.83 16.67
N TYR A 293 -12.80 -6.78 15.98
CA TYR A 293 -12.05 -7.98 15.58
C TYR A 293 -11.61 -8.82 16.79
N LEU A 294 -11.13 -8.17 17.87
CA LEU A 294 -10.80 -8.84 19.13
C LEU A 294 -12.01 -9.52 19.77
N THR A 295 -13.17 -8.85 19.73
CA THR A 295 -14.43 -9.39 20.25
C THR A 295 -14.84 -10.64 19.47
N ASP A 296 -14.86 -10.58 18.15
CA ASP A 296 -15.22 -11.71 17.29
C ASP A 296 -14.30 -12.91 17.55
N LEU A 297 -12.99 -12.65 17.67
CA LEU A 297 -12.00 -13.69 17.94
C LEU A 297 -12.14 -14.30 19.34
N ALA A 298 -12.45 -13.48 20.34
CA ALA A 298 -12.68 -13.93 21.71
C ALA A 298 -13.95 -14.79 21.82
N ASP A 299 -15.02 -14.40 21.13
CA ASP A 299 -16.30 -15.12 21.11
C ASP A 299 -16.15 -16.46 20.37
N GLU A 300 -15.47 -16.47 19.22
CA GLU A 300 -15.21 -17.70 18.43
C GLU A 300 -14.49 -18.77 19.25
N HIS A 301 -13.51 -18.36 20.06
CA HIS A 301 -12.69 -19.28 20.85
C HIS A 301 -13.11 -19.39 22.33
N ASN A 302 -14.12 -18.64 22.75
CA ASN A 302 -14.57 -18.54 24.14
C ASN A 302 -13.42 -18.24 25.12
N LEU A 303 -12.60 -17.24 24.77
CA LEU A 303 -11.43 -16.81 25.53
C LEU A 303 -11.59 -15.37 26.03
N PRO A 304 -11.05 -15.00 27.21
CA PRO A 304 -11.00 -13.62 27.65
C PRO A 304 -9.96 -12.83 26.81
N ILE A 305 -10.14 -11.49 26.73
CA ILE A 305 -9.19 -10.60 26.07
C ILE A 305 -8.17 -10.06 27.07
N VAL A 306 -6.90 -10.06 26.68
CA VAL A 306 -5.82 -9.37 27.38
C VAL A 306 -5.13 -8.40 26.40
N ILE A 307 -5.08 -7.11 26.75
CA ILE A 307 -4.32 -6.12 26.02
C ILE A 307 -2.92 -6.04 26.68
N HIS A 308 -1.90 -6.54 25.97
CA HIS A 308 -0.51 -6.51 26.40
C HIS A 308 0.11 -5.15 26.10
N GLY A 309 0.27 -4.34 27.15
CA GLY A 309 0.69 -2.95 27.10
C GLY A 309 -0.48 -1.97 27.26
N LYS A 310 -0.52 -1.22 28.37
CA LYS A 310 -1.54 -0.21 28.65
C LYS A 310 -1.05 1.20 28.39
N ALA A 311 0.23 1.46 28.71
CA ALA A 311 0.86 2.75 28.44
C ALA A 311 0.92 3.06 26.95
N TYR A 312 1.18 4.31 26.57
CA TYR A 312 1.21 4.69 25.15
C TYR A 312 2.37 4.09 24.36
N LYS A 313 3.39 3.59 25.04
CA LYS A 313 4.52 2.84 24.46
C LYS A 313 5.19 1.97 25.53
N PRO A 314 6.02 0.98 25.17
CA PRO A 314 6.78 0.20 26.15
C PRO A 314 7.77 1.08 26.95
N ASP A 315 8.16 0.58 28.10
CA ASP A 315 9.18 1.16 29.02
C ASP A 315 8.84 2.54 29.60
N VAL A 316 7.55 2.89 29.63
CA VAL A 316 7.01 4.07 30.33
C VAL A 316 5.73 3.72 31.07
N ASP A 317 5.38 4.52 32.07
CA ASP A 317 4.15 4.40 32.88
C ASP A 317 3.08 5.45 32.48
N TYR A 318 3.29 6.16 31.37
CA TYR A 318 2.45 7.29 30.96
C TYR A 318 1.27 6.83 30.09
N LEU A 319 0.06 7.20 30.50
CA LEU A 319 -1.18 6.71 29.91
C LEU A 319 -1.84 7.65 28.88
N ASP A 320 -1.54 8.97 28.98
CA ASP A 320 -2.20 9.94 28.10
C ASP A 320 -1.91 9.69 26.63
N GLY A 321 -2.97 9.65 25.82
CA GLY A 321 -2.89 9.38 24.42
C GLY A 321 -2.59 7.91 24.08
N SER A 322 -2.72 6.99 25.04
CA SER A 322 -2.54 5.57 24.77
C SER A 322 -3.60 5.04 23.83
N TYR A 323 -3.15 4.43 22.74
CA TYR A 323 -4.04 3.77 21.77
C TYR A 323 -4.66 2.49 22.36
N SER A 324 -3.97 1.83 23.30
CA SER A 324 -4.50 0.69 24.04
C SER A 324 -5.73 1.07 24.87
N LEU A 325 -5.72 2.27 25.48
CA LEU A 325 -6.88 2.78 26.22
C LEU A 325 -8.05 3.10 25.28
N LEU A 326 -7.78 3.60 24.09
CA LEU A 326 -8.84 3.84 23.09
C LEU A 326 -9.49 2.54 22.63
N ILE A 327 -8.72 1.47 22.41
CA ILE A 327 -9.25 0.14 22.13
C ILE A 327 -10.08 -0.37 23.32
N GLY A 328 -9.57 -0.22 24.55
CA GLY A 328 -10.30 -0.60 25.77
C GLY A 328 -11.63 0.13 25.91
N HIS A 329 -11.68 1.42 25.57
CA HIS A 329 -12.92 2.18 25.53
C HIS A 329 -13.98 1.54 24.60
N TYR A 330 -13.59 1.16 23.37
CA TYR A 330 -14.52 0.49 22.45
C TYR A 330 -14.92 -0.92 22.92
N LEU A 331 -14.02 -1.67 23.56
CA LEU A 331 -14.40 -2.95 24.20
C LEU A 331 -15.42 -2.76 25.34
N GLU A 332 -15.32 -1.69 26.12
CA GLU A 332 -16.32 -1.31 27.14
C GLU A 332 -17.66 -0.98 26.52
N GLU A 333 -17.69 -0.20 25.42
CA GLU A 333 -18.91 0.10 24.66
C GLU A 333 -19.57 -1.17 24.12
N LEU A 334 -18.77 -2.13 23.64
CA LEU A 334 -19.22 -3.45 23.20
C LEU A 334 -19.63 -4.37 24.37
N LYS A 335 -19.42 -3.93 25.63
CA LYS A 335 -19.69 -4.69 26.86
C LYS A 335 -18.88 -6.00 26.96
N VAL A 336 -17.71 -6.01 26.38
CA VAL A 336 -16.77 -7.14 26.41
C VAL A 336 -15.83 -6.99 27.60
N LYS A 337 -15.62 -8.08 28.34
CA LYS A 337 -14.67 -8.09 29.45
C LYS A 337 -13.24 -8.28 28.94
N PHE A 338 -12.34 -7.44 29.40
CA PHE A 338 -10.92 -7.53 29.07
C PHE A 338 -10.06 -7.12 30.27
N SER A 339 -8.75 -7.34 30.16
CA SER A 339 -7.75 -6.91 31.14
C SER A 339 -6.56 -6.28 30.42
N TYR A 340 -5.85 -5.40 31.10
CA TYR A 340 -4.52 -4.98 30.66
C TYR A 340 -3.43 -5.81 31.33
N SER A 341 -2.31 -5.99 30.64
CA SER A 341 -1.07 -6.53 31.16
C SER A 341 0.05 -5.54 30.90
N ASP A 342 0.41 -4.76 31.92
CA ASP A 342 1.49 -3.77 31.86
C ASP A 342 2.06 -3.54 33.27
N PRO A 343 3.20 -4.15 33.61
CA PRO A 343 3.77 -4.07 34.94
C PRO A 343 4.10 -2.64 35.41
N LEU A 344 4.44 -1.75 34.47
CA LEU A 344 4.79 -0.36 34.84
C LEU A 344 3.59 0.46 35.28
N THR A 345 2.39 0.10 34.81
CA THR A 345 1.14 0.74 35.24
C THR A 345 0.44 -0.02 36.39
N GLY A 346 1.04 -1.11 36.85
CA GLY A 346 0.50 -1.94 37.93
C GLY A 346 -0.56 -2.96 37.46
N ASP A 347 -0.76 -3.10 36.18
CA ASP A 347 -1.74 -4.03 35.62
C ASP A 347 -1.05 -5.40 35.39
N ILE A 348 -1.38 -6.37 36.23
CA ILE A 348 -0.77 -7.70 36.24
C ILE A 348 -1.81 -8.75 35.91
N VAL A 349 -1.48 -9.63 34.98
CA VAL A 349 -2.26 -10.82 34.60
C VAL A 349 -1.54 -12.07 35.11
N GLU A 350 -2.29 -13.04 35.62
CA GLU A 350 -1.74 -14.31 36.10
C GLU A 350 -1.23 -15.17 34.93
N ASP A 351 -0.06 -15.80 35.14
CA ASP A 351 0.51 -16.75 34.19
C ASP A 351 -0.36 -18.00 34.01
N GLY A 352 -0.27 -18.62 32.84
CA GLY A 352 -0.92 -19.89 32.52
C GLY A 352 -2.41 -19.82 32.20
N LYS A 353 -2.99 -18.62 32.10
CA LYS A 353 -4.38 -18.42 31.70
C LYS A 353 -4.47 -18.30 30.19
N ASP A 354 -5.39 -19.04 29.57
CA ASP A 354 -5.69 -18.92 28.14
C ASP A 354 -6.43 -17.61 27.86
N ALA A 355 -6.00 -16.90 26.81
CA ALA A 355 -6.58 -15.62 26.40
C ALA A 355 -6.36 -15.31 24.93
N VAL A 356 -7.16 -14.42 24.36
CA VAL A 356 -6.79 -13.66 23.17
C VAL A 356 -5.93 -12.48 23.61
N VAL A 357 -4.67 -12.45 23.21
CA VAL A 357 -3.70 -11.44 23.65
C VAL A 357 -3.41 -10.48 22.50
N LEU A 358 -3.82 -9.22 22.64
CA LEU A 358 -3.41 -8.15 21.71
C LEU A 358 -2.01 -7.64 22.09
N LEU A 359 -1.07 -7.74 21.18
CA LEU A 359 0.27 -7.13 21.36
C LEU A 359 0.22 -5.63 21.06
N ALA A 360 -0.27 -4.83 22.00
CA ALA A 360 -0.30 -3.38 21.85
C ALA A 360 1.09 -2.76 21.98
N HIS A 361 1.96 -3.32 22.80
CA HIS A 361 3.37 -2.94 22.88
C HIS A 361 4.24 -3.85 22.02
N ASN A 362 5.12 -3.23 21.25
CA ASN A 362 6.18 -3.92 20.50
C ASN A 362 7.50 -3.17 20.64
N ARG A 363 8.42 -3.71 21.42
CA ARG A 363 9.75 -3.11 21.66
C ARG A 363 10.59 -3.01 20.39
N GLN A 364 10.39 -3.90 19.42
CA GLN A 364 11.17 -3.94 18.19
C GLN A 364 10.89 -2.75 17.27
N ILE A 365 9.77 -2.05 17.43
CA ILE A 365 9.35 -0.93 16.56
C ILE A 365 9.60 0.42 17.23
N THR A 366 9.84 0.45 18.54
CA THR A 366 9.95 1.69 19.28
C THR A 366 11.27 2.41 19.01
N TYR A 367 11.21 3.43 18.18
CA TYR A 367 12.17 4.53 18.01
C TYR A 367 13.65 4.19 17.83
N GLY A 368 14.06 3.93 16.59
CA GLY A 368 15.44 4.18 16.17
C GLY A 368 16.50 3.26 16.75
N TYR A 369 16.15 2.05 17.12
CA TYR A 369 17.13 1.05 17.52
C TYR A 369 17.98 0.62 16.31
N THR A 370 19.29 0.79 16.39
CA THR A 370 20.26 0.40 15.34
C THR A 370 21.05 -0.87 15.70
N GLY A 371 20.68 -1.56 16.79
CA GLY A 371 21.30 -2.80 17.26
C GLY A 371 20.44 -4.04 16.99
N GLU A 372 20.92 -5.22 17.41
CA GLU A 372 20.11 -6.43 17.45
C GLU A 372 18.87 -6.19 18.30
N LEU A 373 17.69 -6.47 17.71
CA LEU A 373 16.41 -6.28 18.40
C LEU A 373 16.29 -7.32 19.50
N PRO A 374 15.99 -6.93 20.76
CA PRO A 374 15.73 -7.90 21.81
C PRO A 374 14.53 -8.77 21.42
N GLU A 375 14.55 -10.07 21.79
CA GLU A 375 13.38 -10.92 21.69
C GLU A 375 12.20 -10.25 22.37
N GLN A 376 11.03 -10.28 21.74
CA GLN A 376 9.82 -9.75 22.33
C GLN A 376 9.44 -10.60 23.53
N GLN A 377 9.60 -10.07 24.73
CA GLN A 377 9.12 -10.70 25.94
C GLN A 377 7.70 -10.22 26.24
N LEU A 378 6.81 -11.16 26.46
CA LEU A 378 5.49 -10.87 27.00
C LEU A 378 5.61 -10.50 28.49
N TYR A 379 4.68 -9.66 28.98
CA TYR A 379 4.64 -9.25 30.39
C TYR A 379 4.08 -10.34 31.31
N PHE A 380 3.53 -11.41 30.75
CA PHE A 380 3.05 -12.61 31.43
C PHE A 380 3.20 -13.81 30.50
N THR A 381 3.08 -15.01 31.03
CA THR A 381 3.09 -16.25 30.23
C THR A 381 1.65 -16.69 29.96
N PRO A 382 1.11 -16.50 28.73
CA PRO A 382 -0.22 -16.98 28.40
C PRO A 382 -0.34 -18.51 28.51
N GLY A 383 -1.55 -19.01 28.71
CA GLY A 383 -1.84 -20.44 28.61
C GLY A 383 -1.59 -20.99 27.19
N THR A 384 -1.43 -22.28 27.08
CA THR A 384 -1.03 -22.93 25.81
C THR A 384 -2.09 -22.87 24.69
N ASN A 385 -3.36 -22.60 25.04
CA ASN A 385 -4.44 -22.43 24.06
C ASN A 385 -4.70 -20.95 23.73
N SER A 386 -3.82 -20.06 24.14
CA SER A 386 -3.96 -18.64 23.86
C SER A 386 -3.69 -18.32 22.38
N ILE A 387 -4.37 -17.27 21.91
CA ILE A 387 -4.19 -16.71 20.57
C ILE A 387 -3.53 -15.36 20.72
N ILE A 388 -2.44 -15.15 20.00
CA ILE A 388 -1.69 -13.89 20.00
C ILE A 388 -2.08 -13.09 18.75
N LEU A 389 -2.75 -11.96 18.94
CA LEU A 389 -3.03 -11.01 17.86
C LEU A 389 -1.88 -10.00 17.79
N ASP A 390 -1.12 -10.06 16.70
CA ASP A 390 0.05 -9.21 16.48
C ASP A 390 -0.21 -8.21 15.33
N PRO A 391 -0.56 -6.94 15.65
CA PRO A 391 -0.74 -5.89 14.64
C PRO A 391 0.58 -5.38 14.04
N TRP A 392 1.72 -5.81 14.57
CA TRP A 392 3.05 -5.43 14.10
C TRP A 392 3.65 -6.45 13.13
N ARG A 393 3.13 -7.69 13.11
CA ARG A 393 3.58 -8.83 12.29
C ARG A 393 5.07 -9.16 12.51
N ARG A 394 5.50 -9.16 13.78
CA ARG A 394 6.88 -9.34 14.23
C ARG A 394 7.05 -10.46 15.25
N PHE A 395 5.95 -10.88 15.88
CA PHE A 395 5.99 -11.91 16.90
C PHE A 395 5.89 -13.29 16.24
N GLU A 396 6.87 -14.14 16.56
CA GLU A 396 6.90 -15.54 16.13
C GLU A 396 6.85 -16.46 17.34
N SER A 397 6.11 -17.54 17.29
CA SER A 397 6.04 -18.51 18.35
C SER A 397 5.68 -19.91 17.82
N LEU A 398 6.33 -20.94 18.38
CA LEU A 398 5.93 -22.32 18.18
C LEU A 398 4.92 -22.80 19.23
N ASN A 399 4.70 -22.03 20.28
CA ASN A 399 3.87 -22.39 21.43
C ASN A 399 2.46 -21.82 21.37
N TYR A 400 2.24 -20.81 20.53
CA TYR A 400 0.95 -20.12 20.43
C TYR A 400 0.49 -20.02 18.98
N GLN A 401 -0.82 -19.98 18.78
CA GLN A 401 -1.39 -19.54 17.52
C GLN A 401 -1.16 -18.02 17.43
N VAL A 402 -0.47 -17.57 16.37
CA VAL A 402 -0.22 -16.15 16.12
C VAL A 402 -1.02 -15.69 14.90
N ILE A 403 -1.78 -14.61 15.06
CA ILE A 403 -2.50 -13.94 13.98
C ILE A 403 -1.80 -12.62 13.70
N HIS A 404 -1.17 -12.51 12.54
CA HIS A 404 -0.55 -11.28 12.06
C HIS A 404 -1.62 -10.38 11.43
N TYR A 405 -2.17 -9.47 12.22
CA TYR A 405 -3.22 -8.56 11.75
C TYR A 405 -2.75 -7.70 10.58
N GLY A 406 -3.49 -7.73 9.47
CA GLY A 406 -3.11 -7.08 8.21
C GLY A 406 -2.24 -7.94 7.28
N ASN A 407 -1.97 -9.21 7.63
CA ASN A 407 -1.41 -10.19 6.71
C ASN A 407 -2.44 -11.28 6.44
N THR A 408 -3.08 -11.21 5.28
CA THR A 408 -4.11 -12.16 4.82
C THR A 408 -3.67 -12.95 3.59
N ARG A 409 -2.35 -13.02 3.36
CA ARG A 409 -1.77 -13.77 2.26
C ARG A 409 -2.18 -15.25 2.32
N GLY A 410 -2.71 -15.80 1.22
CA GLY A 410 -3.15 -17.19 1.15
C GLY A 410 -4.46 -17.53 1.85
N GLN A 411 -5.23 -16.55 2.30
CA GLN A 411 -6.55 -16.75 2.94
C GLN A 411 -7.73 -16.69 1.94
N TYR A 412 -7.49 -16.69 0.62
CA TYR A 412 -8.53 -16.56 -0.42
C TYR A 412 -8.48 -17.71 -1.42
#